data_e885f544c1951719c17f2873f216de73
#
_entry.id   e885f544c1951719c17f2873f216de73
#
_cell.length_a   1.000
_cell.length_b   1.000
_cell.length_c   1.000
_cell.angle_alpha   90.00
_cell.angle_beta   90.00
_cell.angle_gamma   90.00
#
_symmetry.space_group_name_H-M   'P 1'
#
loop_
_entity.id
_entity.type
_entity.pdbx_description
1 polymer ?
#
loop_
_entity_poly.entity_id
_entity_poly.type
_entity_poly.pdbx_seq_one_letter_code
_entity_poly.pdbx_strand_id
1 'polypeptide(L)'
;MTPTAVPATPTEIPATPTPTETPATPTATPVPEVDWYQAMLDRSVMYKGNNARLKKVIEKARSGETVNIATLGGSITEGANATPWTLGYAYRFAEKFAAEYGVNGGENINYANAGIGGTPSALGVIRYERDVVEALGAEPDLFVIEFEVNDYAEATKGRAYESLVYQVLSQSNDAAVIMVFAVRSDMWNVQDEHYPIAIRYGIPVVAIKNAVEPAIAEGQLDKNVFFSDEYHPTNYGHDIMSDCIMQMVRVLDTAEADEMKPLAEKAIKGRNFVGTKMIDSATEGIAIEAGAFTKVDGEIQRFSTKMLPSFPNNWMHDGAAGNDSFKMTLNCKNLLMNYKTGSGAFGTAEVYVDGKLVKDLNGAGGWNNSNVVLLIDEKEAAEHVVEIRMAEGQEDKAFTIYAFGYTE
;
A
#
# COMPACT_ATOMS: atom_id res chain seq x y z
N MET A 1 73.04 -96.49 -15.17
CA MET A 1 73.10 -95.60 -16.31
C MET A 1 71.85 -94.79 -16.34
N THR A 2 71.93 -93.54 -15.96
CA THR A 2 70.86 -92.61 -15.84
C THR A 2 70.62 -91.87 -17.15
N PRO A 3 69.36 -91.73 -17.63
CA PRO A 3 69.14 -90.94 -18.84
C PRO A 3 69.00 -89.48 -18.53
N THR A 4 69.64 -88.67 -19.36
CA THR A 4 69.73 -87.22 -19.33
C THR A 4 68.34 -86.59 -19.75
N ALA A 5 67.87 -85.67 -18.96
CA ALA A 5 66.62 -84.91 -19.30
C ALA A 5 66.94 -83.81 -20.30
N VAL A 6 66.07 -83.64 -21.29
CA VAL A 6 66.08 -82.55 -22.32
C VAL A 6 65.37 -81.31 -21.71
N PRO A 7 65.91 -80.10 -21.92
CA PRO A 7 65.26 -78.90 -21.43
C PRO A 7 64.02 -78.54 -22.27
N ALA A 8 62.93 -78.13 -21.60
CA ALA A 8 61.72 -77.68 -22.22
C ALA A 8 61.86 -76.25 -22.76
N THR A 9 61.35 -76.01 -23.95
CA THR A 9 61.25 -74.70 -24.61
C THR A 9 60.26 -73.73 -23.85
N PRO A 10 60.58 -72.47 -23.67
CA PRO A 10 59.67 -71.55 -23.01
C PRO A 10 58.42 -71.28 -23.90
N THR A 11 57.25 -71.48 -23.34
CA THR A 11 55.98 -71.12 -23.97
C THR A 11 55.79 -69.59 -23.91
N GLU A 12 55.62 -68.92 -25.07
CA GLU A 12 55.28 -67.50 -25.13
C GLU A 12 53.92 -67.23 -24.44
N ILE A 13 53.92 -66.24 -23.52
CA ILE A 13 52.72 -65.73 -22.85
C ILE A 13 52.02 -64.74 -23.81
N PRO A 14 50.75 -64.89 -24.15
CA PRO A 14 50.04 -63.91 -24.98
C PRO A 14 49.99 -62.53 -24.31
N ALA A 15 50.30 -61.48 -25.10
CA ALA A 15 50.26 -60.09 -24.67
C ALA A 15 48.86 -59.72 -24.18
N THR A 16 48.75 -59.16 -22.95
CA THR A 16 47.51 -58.61 -22.37
C THR A 16 47.07 -57.45 -23.26
N PRO A 17 45.80 -57.38 -23.68
CA PRO A 17 45.32 -56.24 -24.48
C PRO A 17 45.39 -54.95 -23.66
N THR A 18 45.97 -53.92 -24.28
CA THR A 18 46.00 -52.54 -23.74
C THR A 18 44.58 -52.04 -23.52
N PRO A 19 44.23 -51.44 -22.33
CA PRO A 19 42.92 -50.88 -22.13
C PRO A 19 42.64 -49.75 -23.14
N THR A 20 41.56 -49.86 -23.89
CA THR A 20 41.08 -48.82 -24.78
C THR A 20 40.57 -47.69 -23.85
N GLU A 21 41.17 -46.51 -23.95
CA GLU A 21 40.67 -45.31 -23.24
C GLU A 21 39.22 -45.04 -23.62
N THR A 22 38.34 -45.10 -22.63
CA THR A 22 36.95 -44.67 -22.78
C THR A 22 36.94 -43.16 -23.04
N PRO A 23 36.26 -42.67 -24.09
CA PRO A 23 36.19 -41.22 -24.32
C PRO A 23 35.65 -40.51 -23.06
N ALA A 24 36.36 -39.49 -22.61
CA ALA A 24 35.90 -38.67 -21.47
C ALA A 24 34.52 -38.09 -21.76
N THR A 25 33.58 -38.39 -20.89
CA THR A 25 32.22 -37.77 -20.91
C THR A 25 32.43 -36.25 -20.86
N PRO A 26 31.83 -35.46 -21.77
CA PRO A 26 31.99 -34.02 -21.71
C PRO A 26 31.47 -33.53 -20.37
N THR A 27 32.33 -32.89 -19.59
CA THR A 27 31.97 -32.21 -18.35
C THR A 27 31.00 -31.10 -18.72
N ALA A 28 29.74 -31.21 -18.28
CA ALA A 28 28.75 -30.16 -18.47
C ALA A 28 29.32 -28.86 -17.88
N THR A 29 29.38 -27.80 -18.70
CA THR A 29 29.73 -26.46 -18.21
C THR A 29 28.79 -26.12 -17.09
N PRO A 30 29.27 -25.75 -15.88
CA PRO A 30 28.36 -25.39 -14.81
C PRO A 30 27.49 -24.25 -15.27
N VAL A 31 26.14 -24.45 -15.25
CA VAL A 31 25.18 -23.38 -15.43
C VAL A 31 25.40 -22.45 -14.24
N PRO A 32 25.58 -21.13 -14.46
CA PRO A 32 25.71 -20.20 -13.33
C PRO A 32 24.53 -20.38 -12.37
N GLU A 33 24.82 -20.54 -11.09
CA GLU A 33 23.79 -20.60 -10.05
C GLU A 33 23.04 -19.28 -10.09
N VAL A 34 21.77 -19.31 -10.47
CA VAL A 34 20.93 -18.09 -10.52
C VAL A 34 20.72 -17.66 -9.07
N ASP A 35 21.13 -16.43 -8.73
CA ASP A 35 20.76 -15.82 -7.46
C ASP A 35 19.23 -15.68 -7.42
N TRP A 36 18.58 -16.59 -6.75
CA TRP A 36 17.12 -16.65 -6.66
C TRP A 36 16.53 -15.38 -6.05
N TYR A 37 17.26 -14.76 -5.11
CA TYR A 37 16.81 -13.54 -4.47
C TYR A 37 16.79 -12.38 -5.47
N GLN A 38 17.87 -12.18 -6.23
CA GLN A 38 17.90 -11.17 -7.29
C GLN A 38 16.85 -11.45 -8.37
N ALA A 39 16.67 -12.70 -8.77
CA ALA A 39 15.64 -13.10 -9.73
C ALA A 39 14.23 -12.80 -9.21
N MET A 40 13.99 -12.98 -7.90
CA MET A 40 12.73 -12.60 -7.24
C MET A 40 12.52 -11.07 -7.29
N LEU A 41 13.54 -10.28 -6.96
CA LEU A 41 13.48 -8.83 -7.04
C LEU A 41 13.21 -8.34 -8.47
N ASP A 42 13.86 -8.95 -9.48
CA ASP A 42 13.64 -8.60 -10.89
C ASP A 42 12.20 -8.86 -11.34
N ARG A 43 11.57 -9.95 -10.87
CA ARG A 43 10.16 -10.26 -11.15
C ARG A 43 9.19 -9.26 -10.51
N SER A 44 9.58 -8.58 -9.43
CA SER A 44 8.75 -7.54 -8.80
C SER A 44 8.52 -6.33 -9.70
N VAL A 45 9.43 -6.06 -10.65
CA VAL A 45 9.36 -4.93 -11.59
C VAL A 45 8.31 -5.24 -12.66
N MET A 46 7.03 -5.08 -12.31
CA MET A 46 5.91 -5.41 -13.20
C MET A 46 5.78 -4.45 -14.38
N TYR A 47 5.95 -3.15 -14.14
CA TYR A 47 5.86 -2.12 -15.16
C TYR A 47 6.78 -0.95 -14.82
N LYS A 48 7.68 -0.62 -15.72
CA LYS A 48 8.68 0.45 -15.50
C LYS A 48 8.09 1.86 -15.61
N GLY A 49 7.00 2.01 -16.35
CA GLY A 49 6.38 3.30 -16.58
C GLY A 49 7.31 4.29 -17.30
N ASN A 50 7.15 5.57 -16.97
CA ASN A 50 8.01 6.67 -17.40
C ASN A 50 8.91 7.10 -16.21
N ASN A 51 10.23 7.09 -16.41
CA ASN A 51 11.19 7.32 -15.33
C ASN A 51 11.54 8.79 -15.10
N ALA A 52 11.07 9.73 -15.94
CA ALA A 52 11.52 11.11 -15.92
C ALA A 52 11.33 11.79 -14.54
N ARG A 53 10.18 11.56 -13.89
CA ARG A 53 9.88 12.13 -12.56
C ARG A 53 10.78 11.53 -11.49
N LEU A 54 10.92 10.20 -11.44
CA LEU A 54 11.74 9.53 -10.45
C LEU A 54 13.22 9.91 -10.58
N LYS A 55 13.72 10.07 -11.80
CA LYS A 55 15.10 10.57 -12.02
C LYS A 55 15.31 11.95 -11.43
N LYS A 56 14.36 12.88 -11.59
CA LYS A 56 14.42 14.21 -10.95
C LYS A 56 14.48 14.10 -9.42
N VAL A 57 13.69 13.21 -8.82
CA VAL A 57 13.74 12.98 -7.36
C VAL A 57 15.08 12.44 -6.93
N ILE A 58 15.66 11.48 -7.67
CA ILE A 58 16.99 10.92 -7.38
C ILE A 58 18.08 11.98 -7.52
N GLU A 59 18.03 12.80 -8.58
CA GLU A 59 18.96 13.92 -8.78
C GLU A 59 18.87 14.94 -7.65
N LYS A 60 17.65 15.30 -7.24
CA LYS A 60 17.38 16.19 -6.09
C LYS A 60 17.97 15.61 -4.80
N ALA A 61 17.80 14.31 -4.54
CA ALA A 61 18.40 13.65 -3.38
C ALA A 61 19.95 13.72 -3.40
N ARG A 62 20.55 13.39 -4.53
CA ARG A 62 22.01 13.41 -4.71
C ARG A 62 22.62 14.81 -4.65
N SER A 63 21.87 15.85 -5.04
CA SER A 63 22.33 17.24 -4.95
C SER A 63 22.34 17.78 -3.51
N GLY A 64 21.71 17.07 -2.56
CA GLY A 64 21.57 17.52 -1.17
C GLY A 64 20.35 18.39 -0.93
N GLU A 65 19.50 18.57 -1.93
CA GLU A 65 18.20 19.22 -1.74
C GLU A 65 17.27 18.34 -0.92
N THR A 66 16.38 18.94 -0.15
CA THR A 66 15.40 18.20 0.65
C THR A 66 14.42 17.42 -0.24
N VAL A 67 14.34 16.11 -0.05
CA VAL A 67 13.36 15.23 -0.70
C VAL A 67 12.33 14.76 0.31
N ASN A 68 11.06 14.95 0.01
CA ASN A 68 9.93 14.54 0.81
C ASN A 68 9.35 13.23 0.26
N ILE A 69 9.46 12.16 1.04
CA ILE A 69 8.90 10.83 0.69
C ILE A 69 7.67 10.59 1.54
N ALA A 70 6.57 10.17 0.92
CA ALA A 70 5.40 9.69 1.64
C ALA A 70 4.98 8.30 1.19
N THR A 71 4.50 7.50 2.15
CA THR A 71 3.79 6.26 1.86
C THR A 71 2.35 6.37 2.36
N LEU A 72 1.37 5.99 1.53
CA LEU A 72 -0.04 5.99 1.90
C LEU A 72 -0.64 4.61 1.59
N GLY A 73 -1.32 4.02 2.58
CA GLY A 73 -1.88 2.68 2.41
C GLY A 73 -2.63 2.15 3.62
N GLY A 74 -2.82 0.83 3.62
CA GLY A 74 -3.49 0.10 4.68
C GLY A 74 -2.54 -0.36 5.81
N SER A 75 -2.88 -1.51 6.42
CA SER A 75 -2.10 -2.09 7.53
C SER A 75 -0.68 -2.51 7.13
N ILE A 76 -0.49 -2.99 5.91
CA ILE A 76 0.85 -3.40 5.42
C ILE A 76 1.75 -2.17 5.34
N THR A 77 1.23 -1.04 4.84
CA THR A 77 1.95 0.24 4.81
C THR A 77 2.19 0.80 6.20
N GLU A 78 1.23 0.68 7.12
CA GLU A 78 1.40 1.09 8.52
C GLU A 78 2.53 0.32 9.21
N GLY A 79 2.85 -0.90 8.77
CA GLY A 79 3.85 -1.78 9.34
C GLY A 79 3.27 -2.79 10.32
N ALA A 80 2.01 -3.22 10.12
CA ALA A 80 1.38 -4.24 10.94
C ALA A 80 2.21 -5.52 10.97
N ASN A 81 2.34 -6.11 12.17
CA ASN A 81 3.16 -7.28 12.50
C ASN A 81 4.69 -7.08 12.37
N ALA A 82 5.16 -5.90 11.95
CA ALA A 82 6.57 -5.56 12.10
C ALA A 82 6.89 -5.21 13.58
N THR A 83 7.96 -5.78 14.10
CA THR A 83 8.41 -5.55 15.50
C THR A 83 9.92 -5.29 15.53
N PRO A 84 10.32 -4.05 15.87
CA PRO A 84 9.51 -2.85 16.02
C PRO A 84 8.85 -2.40 14.68
N TRP A 85 7.85 -1.53 14.74
CA TRP A 85 7.12 -1.03 13.55
C TRP A 85 8.01 -0.38 12.48
N THR A 86 9.18 0.14 12.89
CA THR A 86 10.22 0.67 11.98
C THR A 86 10.81 -0.40 11.05
N LEU A 87 10.55 -1.68 11.30
CA LEU A 87 10.88 -2.77 10.37
C LEU A 87 9.81 -3.01 9.31
N GLY A 88 8.75 -2.21 9.27
CA GLY A 88 7.78 -2.18 8.19
C GLY A 88 8.39 -1.74 6.86
N TYR A 89 7.90 -2.26 5.73
CA TYR A 89 8.49 -2.04 4.40
C TYR A 89 8.62 -0.57 4.04
N ALA A 90 7.62 0.22 4.41
CA ALA A 90 7.52 1.63 4.08
C ALA A 90 8.64 2.44 4.74
N TYR A 91 8.90 2.19 6.03
CA TYR A 91 10.00 2.80 6.75
C TYR A 91 11.36 2.33 6.23
N ARG A 92 11.55 1.00 6.05
CA ARG A 92 12.78 0.43 5.48
C ARG A 92 13.09 0.94 4.08
N PHE A 93 12.07 1.11 3.25
CA PHE A 93 12.25 1.71 1.92
C PHE A 93 12.82 3.14 2.04
N ALA A 94 12.23 3.97 2.90
CA ALA A 94 12.71 5.33 3.09
C ALA A 94 14.16 5.36 3.63
N GLU A 95 14.51 4.49 4.58
CA GLU A 95 15.87 4.35 5.09
C GLU A 95 16.85 3.91 3.99
N LYS A 96 16.50 2.89 3.20
CA LYS A 96 17.34 2.40 2.09
C LYS A 96 17.52 3.45 1.01
N PHE A 97 16.45 4.18 0.66
CA PHE A 97 16.51 5.28 -0.30
C PHE A 97 17.42 6.40 0.23
N ALA A 98 17.25 6.79 1.49
CA ALA A 98 18.08 7.82 2.13
C ALA A 98 19.57 7.44 2.15
N ALA A 99 19.87 6.19 2.49
CA ALA A 99 21.25 5.68 2.54
C ALA A 99 21.91 5.61 1.16
N GLU A 100 21.16 5.27 0.10
CA GLU A 100 21.69 5.07 -1.25
C GLU A 100 21.77 6.36 -2.07
N TYR A 101 20.79 7.26 -1.91
CA TYR A 101 20.62 8.46 -2.74
C TYR A 101 20.81 9.80 -2.01
N GLY A 102 20.61 9.82 -0.70
CA GLY A 102 20.76 11.03 0.09
C GLY A 102 22.22 11.38 0.39
N VAL A 103 22.43 12.59 0.87
CA VAL A 103 23.76 13.05 1.31
C VAL A 103 23.94 12.86 2.80
N ASN A 104 25.19 12.71 3.28
CA ASN A 104 25.54 12.57 4.70
C ASN A 104 24.74 11.50 5.45
N GLY A 105 24.44 10.37 4.79
CA GLY A 105 23.64 9.29 5.36
C GLY A 105 22.13 9.52 5.27
N GLY A 106 21.68 10.45 4.41
CA GLY A 106 20.26 10.66 4.10
C GLY A 106 19.61 11.78 4.92
N GLU A 107 20.40 12.70 5.52
CA GLU A 107 19.86 13.80 6.35
C GLU A 107 18.95 14.77 5.57
N ASN A 108 19.03 14.75 4.24
CA ASN A 108 18.18 15.56 3.35
C ASN A 108 16.90 14.82 2.91
N ILE A 109 16.59 13.65 3.47
CA ILE A 109 15.39 12.88 3.13
C ILE A 109 14.40 12.97 4.29
N ASN A 110 13.27 13.62 4.06
CA ASN A 110 12.11 13.61 4.97
C ASN A 110 11.17 12.46 4.61
N TYR A 111 10.52 11.90 5.62
CA TYR A 111 9.63 10.77 5.41
C TYR A 111 8.38 10.83 6.28
N ALA A 112 7.21 10.58 5.67
CA ALA A 112 5.94 10.37 6.37
C ALA A 112 5.32 9.03 5.99
N ASN A 113 4.95 8.23 7.01
CA ASN A 113 4.14 7.03 6.83
C ASN A 113 2.69 7.33 7.18
N ALA A 114 1.85 7.35 6.17
CA ALA A 114 0.41 7.55 6.23
C ALA A 114 -0.39 6.23 6.10
N GLY A 115 0.14 5.11 6.58
CA GLY A 115 -0.59 3.84 6.70
C GLY A 115 -1.62 3.90 7.84
N ILE A 116 -2.83 3.36 7.62
CA ILE A 116 -3.84 3.08 8.67
C ILE A 116 -4.45 1.70 8.40
N GLY A 117 -4.38 0.83 9.40
CA GLY A 117 -4.79 -0.57 9.29
C GLY A 117 -6.25 -0.78 8.88
N GLY A 118 -6.45 -1.69 7.91
CA GLY A 118 -7.78 -2.12 7.45
C GLY A 118 -8.54 -1.07 6.64
N THR A 119 -7.86 -0.08 6.05
CA THR A 119 -8.53 1.05 5.39
C THR A 119 -8.26 1.11 3.89
N PRO A 120 -9.29 1.44 3.07
CA PRO A 120 -9.19 1.56 1.63
C PRO A 120 -8.71 2.94 1.17
N SER A 121 -8.43 3.08 -0.13
CA SER A 121 -8.08 4.35 -0.78
C SER A 121 -9.16 5.44 -0.59
N ALA A 122 -10.43 5.07 -0.44
CA ALA A 122 -11.51 6.00 -0.11
C ALA A 122 -11.27 6.73 1.22
N LEU A 123 -10.62 6.09 2.23
CA LEU A 123 -10.15 6.80 3.40
C LEU A 123 -8.88 7.59 3.11
N GLY A 124 -8.04 7.08 2.22
CA GLY A 124 -6.80 7.75 1.80
C GLY A 124 -7.05 9.17 1.31
N VAL A 125 -8.06 9.39 0.44
CA VAL A 125 -8.39 10.74 -0.08
C VAL A 125 -8.87 11.68 1.01
N ILE A 126 -9.62 11.21 2.02
CA ILE A 126 -10.12 12.04 3.13
C ILE A 126 -8.97 12.63 3.94
N ARG A 127 -7.91 11.84 4.17
CA ARG A 127 -6.83 12.15 5.09
C ARG A 127 -5.51 12.54 4.43
N TYR A 128 -5.46 12.61 3.08
CA TYR A 128 -4.24 12.90 2.33
C TYR A 128 -3.55 14.19 2.79
N GLU A 129 -4.31 15.28 2.89
CA GLU A 129 -3.75 16.56 3.29
C GLU A 129 -3.13 16.48 4.69
N ARG A 130 -3.86 15.99 5.67
CA ARG A 130 -3.41 15.88 7.07
C ARG A 130 -2.24 14.89 7.23
N ASP A 131 -2.38 13.66 6.68
CA ASP A 131 -1.46 12.56 6.98
C ASP A 131 -0.23 12.53 6.08
N VAL A 132 -0.28 13.24 4.93
CA VAL A 132 0.83 13.34 3.97
C VAL A 132 1.42 14.73 3.95
N VAL A 133 0.65 15.74 3.52
CA VAL A 133 1.17 17.09 3.27
C VAL A 133 1.53 17.80 4.57
N GLU A 134 0.61 17.85 5.54
CA GLU A 134 0.87 18.48 6.84
C GLU A 134 1.94 17.72 7.63
N ALA A 135 1.94 16.38 7.57
CA ALA A 135 2.94 15.55 8.26
C ALA A 135 4.36 15.74 7.72
N LEU A 136 4.53 16.01 6.42
CA LEU A 136 5.81 16.37 5.80
C LEU A 136 6.14 17.86 5.94
N GLY A 137 5.14 18.73 6.14
CA GLY A 137 5.24 20.17 6.03
C GLY A 137 5.40 20.64 4.57
N ALA A 138 5.18 19.80 3.59
CA ALA A 138 5.29 20.07 2.15
C ALA A 138 4.60 18.97 1.33
N GLU A 139 4.36 19.25 0.04
CA GLU A 139 3.97 18.23 -0.93
C GLU A 139 5.06 17.16 -1.09
N PRO A 140 4.72 15.86 -1.27
CA PRO A 140 5.70 14.81 -1.49
C PRO A 140 6.42 14.97 -2.84
N ASP A 141 7.72 14.70 -2.89
CA ASP A 141 8.49 14.52 -4.13
C ASP A 141 8.38 13.09 -4.64
N LEU A 142 8.32 12.12 -3.72
CA LEU A 142 8.10 10.70 -4.02
C LEU A 142 6.94 10.15 -3.18
N PHE A 143 5.93 9.64 -3.88
CA PHE A 143 4.73 9.09 -3.27
C PHE A 143 4.59 7.60 -3.58
N VAL A 144 4.52 6.78 -2.55
CA VAL A 144 4.31 5.33 -2.65
C VAL A 144 2.90 5.01 -2.18
N ILE A 145 2.09 4.39 -3.03
CA ILE A 145 0.68 4.07 -2.75
C ILE A 145 0.46 2.56 -2.77
N GLU A 146 -0.24 2.04 -1.72
CA GLU A 146 -0.53 0.62 -1.55
C GLU A 146 -1.91 0.42 -0.91
N PHE A 147 -2.87 -0.16 -1.66
CA PHE A 147 -4.21 -0.51 -1.16
C PHE A 147 -4.75 -1.83 -1.74
N GLU A 148 -3.92 -2.65 -2.37
CA GLU A 148 -4.33 -3.78 -3.18
C GLU A 148 -5.03 -4.90 -2.40
N VAL A 149 -4.83 -4.97 -1.09
CA VAL A 149 -5.55 -5.92 -0.23
C VAL A 149 -6.75 -5.29 0.49
N ASN A 150 -6.95 -3.97 0.37
CA ASN A 150 -7.99 -3.21 1.06
C ASN A 150 -9.10 -2.69 0.12
N ASP A 151 -8.81 -2.44 -1.16
CA ASP A 151 -9.72 -1.79 -2.11
C ASP A 151 -10.76 -2.74 -2.72
N TYR A 152 -10.93 -3.94 -2.16
CA TYR A 152 -12.00 -4.82 -2.57
C TYR A 152 -13.38 -4.21 -2.24
N ALA A 153 -14.17 -3.93 -3.30
CA ALA A 153 -15.50 -3.35 -3.19
C ALA A 153 -15.57 -2.02 -2.41
N GLU A 154 -14.48 -1.20 -2.47
CA GLU A 154 -14.45 0.10 -1.80
C GLU A 154 -15.51 1.07 -2.36
N ALA A 155 -15.91 2.06 -1.55
CA ALA A 155 -17.09 2.89 -1.78
C ALA A 155 -17.07 3.68 -3.09
N THR A 156 -15.90 4.03 -3.62
CA THR A 156 -15.72 4.88 -4.79
C THR A 156 -15.42 4.12 -6.08
N LYS A 157 -15.27 2.79 -6.01
CA LYS A 157 -14.99 1.89 -7.14
C LYS A 157 -13.71 2.28 -7.91
N GLY A 158 -12.62 2.53 -7.15
CA GLY A 158 -11.31 2.90 -7.67
C GLY A 158 -11.12 4.37 -8.01
N ARG A 159 -12.17 5.22 -7.91
CA ARG A 159 -12.06 6.65 -8.18
C ARG A 159 -11.20 7.39 -7.15
N ALA A 160 -11.26 6.98 -5.88
CA ALA A 160 -10.41 7.53 -4.83
C ALA A 160 -8.94 7.23 -5.11
N TYR A 161 -8.62 5.98 -5.46
CA TYR A 161 -7.25 5.58 -5.82
C TYR A 161 -6.70 6.41 -6.98
N GLU A 162 -7.45 6.51 -8.09
CA GLU A 162 -7.03 7.32 -9.25
C GLU A 162 -6.95 8.82 -8.91
N SER A 163 -7.83 9.33 -8.03
CA SER A 163 -7.80 10.72 -7.60
C SER A 163 -6.52 11.03 -6.80
N LEU A 164 -6.09 10.15 -5.87
CA LEU A 164 -4.83 10.30 -5.13
C LEU A 164 -3.64 10.34 -6.07
N VAL A 165 -3.55 9.38 -6.98
CA VAL A 165 -2.49 9.31 -7.98
C VAL A 165 -2.44 10.57 -8.83
N TYR A 166 -3.58 11.00 -9.36
CA TYR A 166 -3.65 12.19 -10.20
C TYR A 166 -3.32 13.47 -9.43
N GLN A 167 -3.78 13.58 -8.19
CA GLN A 167 -3.49 14.73 -7.32
C GLN A 167 -1.99 14.94 -7.15
N VAL A 168 -1.27 13.87 -6.79
CA VAL A 168 0.20 13.93 -6.65
C VAL A 168 0.90 14.24 -7.97
N LEU A 169 0.53 13.57 -9.06
CA LEU A 169 1.15 13.79 -10.35
C LEU A 169 0.90 15.19 -10.92
N SER A 170 -0.18 15.87 -10.49
CA SER A 170 -0.54 17.23 -10.94
C SER A 170 0.10 18.35 -10.11
N GLN A 171 0.87 18.02 -9.08
CA GLN A 171 1.63 18.99 -8.28
C GLN A 171 2.71 19.69 -9.12
N SER A 172 3.09 20.89 -8.69
CA SER A 172 4.06 21.73 -9.42
C SER A 172 5.51 21.26 -9.32
N ASN A 173 5.81 20.38 -8.34
CA ASN A 173 7.16 19.85 -8.08
C ASN A 173 7.52 18.64 -8.97
N ASP A 174 6.69 18.26 -9.93
CA ASP A 174 6.89 17.06 -10.77
C ASP A 174 7.03 15.76 -9.96
N ALA A 175 6.27 15.63 -8.88
CA ALA A 175 6.32 14.48 -7.98
C ALA A 175 6.27 13.12 -8.72
N ALA A 176 7.06 12.17 -8.25
CA ALA A 176 7.03 10.79 -8.73
C ALA A 176 6.06 9.95 -7.90
N VAL A 177 5.39 8.99 -8.55
CA VAL A 177 4.54 7.99 -7.89
C VAL A 177 5.07 6.60 -8.18
N ILE A 178 5.09 5.73 -7.17
CA ILE A 178 5.30 4.28 -7.32
C ILE A 178 4.07 3.57 -6.76
N MET A 179 3.45 2.71 -7.56
CA MET A 179 2.38 1.83 -7.12
C MET A 179 2.97 0.53 -6.60
N VAL A 180 2.61 0.12 -5.38
CA VAL A 180 3.02 -1.14 -4.77
C VAL A 180 1.82 -2.06 -4.68
N PHE A 181 1.85 -3.16 -5.43
CA PHE A 181 0.81 -4.17 -5.43
C PHE A 181 1.15 -5.27 -4.43
N ALA A 182 0.78 -5.03 -3.17
CA ALA A 182 0.87 -6.03 -2.10
C ALA A 182 -0.05 -7.22 -2.37
N VAL A 183 0.14 -8.31 -1.63
CA VAL A 183 -0.60 -9.57 -1.84
C VAL A 183 -0.87 -10.25 -0.51
N ARG A 184 -2.00 -10.94 -0.41
CA ARG A 184 -2.34 -11.83 0.71
C ARG A 184 -1.60 -13.18 0.59
N SER A 185 -1.59 -13.93 1.66
CA SER A 185 -0.93 -15.24 1.71
C SER A 185 -1.54 -16.30 0.78
N ASP A 186 -2.75 -16.09 0.28
CA ASP A 186 -3.39 -16.91 -0.76
C ASP A 186 -3.14 -16.38 -2.20
N MET A 187 -2.22 -15.43 -2.35
CA MET A 187 -1.83 -14.77 -3.61
C MET A 187 -2.95 -13.93 -4.23
N TRP A 188 -3.96 -13.54 -3.44
CA TRP A 188 -5.03 -12.66 -3.88
C TRP A 188 -4.70 -11.17 -3.65
N ASN A 189 -5.08 -10.32 -4.61
CA ASN A 189 -5.12 -8.86 -4.50
C ASN A 189 -6.04 -8.28 -5.61
N VAL A 190 -6.20 -6.96 -5.66
CA VAL A 190 -7.00 -6.25 -6.68
C VAL A 190 -6.14 -5.54 -7.73
N GLN A 191 -4.91 -5.98 -7.97
CA GLN A 191 -3.99 -5.33 -8.91
C GLN A 191 -4.59 -5.09 -10.31
N ASP A 192 -5.48 -5.96 -10.78
CA ASP A 192 -6.12 -5.84 -12.10
C ASP A 192 -7.05 -4.61 -12.18
N GLU A 193 -7.55 -4.13 -11.03
CA GLU A 193 -8.36 -2.91 -10.95
C GLU A 193 -7.50 -1.63 -11.04
N HIS A 194 -6.28 -1.64 -10.50
CA HIS A 194 -5.40 -0.46 -10.44
C HIS A 194 -4.36 -0.41 -11.55
N TYR A 195 -3.95 -1.56 -12.09
CA TYR A 195 -2.95 -1.61 -13.16
C TYR A 195 -3.29 -0.76 -14.41
N PRO A 196 -4.55 -0.68 -14.88
CA PRO A 196 -4.92 0.24 -15.97
C PRO A 196 -4.63 1.72 -15.66
N ILE A 197 -4.70 2.13 -14.38
CA ILE A 197 -4.35 3.49 -13.93
C ILE A 197 -2.84 3.72 -14.10
N ALA A 198 -2.01 2.75 -13.69
CA ALA A 198 -0.57 2.82 -13.88
C ALA A 198 -0.18 3.00 -15.36
N ILE A 199 -0.77 2.19 -16.24
CA ILE A 199 -0.55 2.30 -17.69
C ILE A 199 -0.96 3.67 -18.23
N ARG A 200 -2.12 4.18 -17.77
CA ARG A 200 -2.66 5.49 -18.22
C ARG A 200 -1.71 6.65 -17.96
N TYR A 201 -1.09 6.65 -16.77
CA TYR A 201 -0.22 7.75 -16.33
C TYR A 201 1.28 7.45 -16.47
N GLY A 202 1.65 6.25 -16.93
CA GLY A 202 3.03 5.84 -17.04
C GLY A 202 3.72 5.68 -15.68
N ILE A 203 3.02 5.14 -14.68
CA ILE A 203 3.51 5.01 -13.29
C ILE A 203 4.22 3.68 -13.10
N PRO A 204 5.43 3.65 -12.51
CA PRO A 204 6.10 2.41 -12.13
C PRO A 204 5.27 1.55 -11.19
N VAL A 205 5.23 0.23 -11.43
CA VAL A 205 4.49 -0.74 -10.62
C VAL A 205 5.41 -1.83 -10.09
N VAL A 206 5.43 -1.97 -8.78
CA VAL A 206 6.10 -3.05 -8.04
C VAL A 206 5.04 -4.07 -7.62
N ALA A 207 5.06 -5.28 -8.19
CA ALA A 207 4.11 -6.34 -7.87
C ALA A 207 4.75 -7.39 -6.95
N ILE A 208 4.36 -7.40 -5.68
CA ILE A 208 4.89 -8.32 -4.67
C ILE A 208 4.48 -9.77 -5.00
N LYS A 209 3.26 -9.97 -5.51
CA LYS A 209 2.82 -11.28 -6.00
C LYS A 209 3.79 -11.88 -7.01
N ASN A 210 4.19 -11.10 -8.03
CA ASN A 210 5.10 -11.55 -9.08
C ASN A 210 6.48 -11.95 -8.54
N ALA A 211 6.92 -11.30 -7.46
CA ALA A 211 8.16 -11.65 -6.78
C ALA A 211 8.04 -12.98 -6.01
N VAL A 212 7.07 -13.06 -5.08
CA VAL A 212 7.06 -14.09 -4.04
C VAL A 212 6.38 -15.38 -4.47
N GLU A 213 5.33 -15.33 -5.31
CA GLU A 213 4.57 -16.52 -5.72
C GLU A 213 5.46 -17.56 -6.42
N PRO A 214 6.28 -17.22 -7.43
CA PRO A 214 7.21 -18.18 -8.04
C PRO A 214 8.26 -18.68 -7.06
N ALA A 215 8.84 -17.81 -6.22
CA ALA A 215 9.86 -18.20 -5.25
C ALA A 215 9.32 -19.19 -4.21
N ILE A 216 8.06 -19.02 -3.79
CA ILE A 216 7.36 -19.96 -2.90
C ILE A 216 7.05 -21.26 -3.62
N ALA A 217 6.54 -21.20 -4.84
CA ALA A 217 6.21 -22.40 -5.63
C ALA A 217 7.44 -23.27 -5.94
N GLU A 218 8.60 -22.65 -6.14
CA GLU A 218 9.89 -23.30 -6.38
C GLU A 218 10.61 -23.74 -5.08
N GLY A 219 10.03 -23.43 -3.90
CA GLY A 219 10.61 -23.79 -2.61
C GLY A 219 11.85 -22.96 -2.21
N GLN A 220 12.10 -21.84 -2.89
CA GLN A 220 13.20 -20.92 -2.61
C GLN A 220 12.87 -19.99 -1.43
N LEU A 221 11.60 -19.67 -1.24
CA LEU A 221 11.08 -18.88 -0.15
C LEU A 221 9.98 -19.66 0.60
N ASP A 222 10.13 -19.85 1.92
CA ASP A 222 9.05 -20.39 2.73
C ASP A 222 7.96 -19.35 2.91
N LYS A 223 6.73 -19.74 2.61
CA LYS A 223 5.53 -18.88 2.75
C LYS A 223 5.39 -18.30 4.17
N ASN A 224 5.68 -19.09 5.22
CA ASN A 224 5.58 -18.66 6.62
C ASN A 224 6.76 -17.77 7.06
N VAL A 225 7.82 -17.74 6.28
CA VAL A 225 8.92 -16.79 6.49
C VAL A 225 8.56 -15.43 5.91
N PHE A 226 7.77 -15.39 4.82
CA PHE A 226 7.28 -14.14 4.26
C PHE A 226 6.04 -13.60 4.97
N PHE A 227 5.02 -14.44 5.22
CA PHE A 227 3.75 -14.04 5.84
C PHE A 227 3.68 -14.44 7.32
N SER A 228 3.26 -13.51 8.17
CA SER A 228 2.98 -13.73 9.59
C SER A 228 1.53 -14.18 9.84
N ASP A 229 0.61 -13.79 8.96
CA ASP A 229 -0.80 -14.18 8.96
C ASP A 229 -1.36 -14.17 7.52
N GLU A 230 -2.69 -14.13 7.37
CA GLU A 230 -3.35 -14.13 6.06
C GLU A 230 -3.02 -12.88 5.22
N TYR A 231 -2.79 -11.73 5.86
CA TYR A 231 -2.66 -10.43 5.20
C TYR A 231 -1.26 -9.84 5.30
N HIS A 232 -0.55 -10.06 6.42
CA HIS A 232 0.59 -9.26 6.79
C HIS A 232 1.91 -9.98 6.64
N PRO A 233 2.94 -9.29 6.15
CA PRO A 233 4.31 -9.81 6.11
C PRO A 233 4.91 -9.97 7.53
N THR A 234 5.92 -10.83 7.66
CA THR A 234 6.86 -10.83 8.78
C THR A 234 7.86 -9.66 8.65
N ASN A 235 8.73 -9.46 9.63
CA ASN A 235 9.86 -8.52 9.48
C ASN A 235 10.69 -8.79 8.22
N TYR A 236 10.91 -10.07 7.88
CA TYR A 236 11.64 -10.46 6.67
C TYR A 236 10.81 -10.23 5.40
N GLY A 237 9.50 -10.50 5.44
CA GLY A 237 8.60 -10.19 4.34
C GLY A 237 8.54 -8.69 4.05
N HIS A 238 8.49 -7.84 5.07
CA HIS A 238 8.59 -6.40 4.92
C HIS A 238 9.93 -5.96 4.33
N ASP A 239 11.03 -6.63 4.68
CA ASP A 239 12.35 -6.36 4.11
C ASP A 239 12.40 -6.67 2.61
N ILE A 240 11.88 -7.84 2.20
CA ILE A 240 11.72 -8.20 0.78
C ILE A 240 10.89 -7.15 0.04
N MET A 241 9.75 -6.70 0.60
CA MET A 241 8.92 -5.67 -0.03
C MET A 241 9.70 -4.37 -0.26
N SER A 242 10.48 -3.93 0.74
CA SER A 242 11.33 -2.74 0.60
C SER A 242 12.43 -2.91 -0.45
N ASP A 243 13.03 -4.11 -0.55
CA ASP A 243 14.01 -4.44 -1.58
C ASP A 243 13.40 -4.47 -2.98
N CYS A 244 12.15 -4.95 -3.12
CA CYS A 244 11.42 -4.90 -4.39
C CYS A 244 11.21 -3.44 -4.87
N ILE A 245 10.86 -2.53 -3.94
CA ILE A 245 10.70 -1.11 -4.29
C ILE A 245 12.05 -0.49 -4.66
N MET A 246 13.11 -0.78 -3.90
CA MET A 246 14.47 -0.32 -4.22
C MET A 246 14.97 -0.89 -5.54
N GLN A 247 14.63 -2.13 -5.88
CA GLN A 247 14.94 -2.71 -7.19
C GLN A 247 14.30 -1.91 -8.33
N MET A 248 13.03 -1.52 -8.19
CA MET A 248 12.39 -0.63 -9.17
C MET A 248 13.15 0.70 -9.29
N VAL A 249 13.49 1.33 -8.16
CA VAL A 249 14.22 2.61 -8.14
C VAL A 249 15.57 2.46 -8.86
N ARG A 250 16.36 1.42 -8.56
CA ARG A 250 17.67 1.17 -9.21
C ARG A 250 17.56 0.89 -10.70
N VAL A 251 16.56 0.10 -11.11
CA VAL A 251 16.29 -0.19 -12.53
C VAL A 251 15.97 1.10 -13.30
N LEU A 252 15.18 2.00 -12.71
CA LEU A 252 14.81 3.26 -13.35
C LEU A 252 15.94 4.30 -13.28
N ASP A 253 16.76 4.30 -12.23
CA ASP A 253 17.93 5.16 -12.11
C ASP A 253 18.98 4.86 -13.18
N THR A 254 19.25 3.57 -13.43
CA THR A 254 20.26 3.14 -14.43
C THR A 254 19.75 3.17 -15.87
N ALA A 255 18.44 3.22 -16.10
CA ALA A 255 17.85 3.30 -17.42
C ALA A 255 18.14 4.66 -18.08
N GLU A 256 18.10 4.73 -19.42
CA GLU A 256 18.09 5.99 -20.14
C GLU A 256 16.88 6.87 -19.71
N ALA A 257 17.09 8.18 -19.64
CA ALA A 257 16.04 9.10 -19.19
C ALA A 257 14.93 9.21 -20.24
N ASP A 258 13.70 9.02 -19.80
CA ASP A 258 12.52 9.29 -20.62
C ASP A 258 12.25 10.80 -20.72
N GLU A 259 11.53 11.20 -21.77
CA GLU A 259 10.96 12.53 -21.83
C GLU A 259 9.75 12.64 -20.88
N MET A 260 9.63 13.78 -20.19
CA MET A 260 8.47 14.09 -19.35
C MET A 260 7.22 14.18 -20.24
N LYS A 261 6.22 13.37 -19.96
CA LYS A 261 4.96 13.38 -20.70
C LYS A 261 3.89 14.19 -19.96
N PRO A 262 3.04 14.93 -20.70
CA PRO A 262 1.86 15.56 -20.10
C PRO A 262 0.95 14.49 -19.49
N LEU A 263 0.24 14.87 -18.43
CA LEU A 263 -0.73 13.97 -17.80
C LEU A 263 -1.89 13.67 -18.75
N ALA A 264 -2.34 12.41 -18.72
CA ALA A 264 -3.45 11.97 -19.53
C ALA A 264 -4.73 12.77 -19.19
N GLU A 265 -5.43 13.25 -20.20
CA GLU A 265 -6.67 14.04 -20.04
C GLU A 265 -7.83 13.19 -19.49
N LYS A 266 -7.95 11.94 -19.93
CA LYS A 266 -9.06 11.05 -19.56
C LYS A 266 -8.66 10.10 -18.43
N ALA A 267 -9.47 10.06 -17.40
CA ALA A 267 -9.38 9.10 -16.32
C ALA A 267 -9.78 7.67 -16.77
N ILE A 268 -9.37 6.68 -15.98
CA ILE A 268 -9.80 5.27 -16.11
C ILE A 268 -11.04 5.00 -15.24
N LYS A 269 -10.97 5.34 -13.95
CA LYS A 269 -12.06 5.16 -12.97
C LYS A 269 -12.79 6.47 -12.70
N GLY A 270 -12.06 7.58 -12.58
CA GLY A 270 -12.55 8.93 -12.33
C GLY A 270 -11.67 9.71 -11.37
N ARG A 271 -11.79 11.04 -11.40
CA ARG A 271 -11.00 11.98 -10.57
C ARG A 271 -11.88 12.83 -9.67
N ASN A 272 -13.03 12.30 -9.26
CA ASN A 272 -14.06 13.04 -8.52
C ASN A 272 -13.60 13.49 -7.14
N PHE A 273 -12.58 12.82 -6.58
CA PHE A 273 -12.09 13.06 -5.22
C PHE A 273 -10.74 13.79 -5.16
N VAL A 274 -10.28 14.37 -6.27
CA VAL A 274 -9.11 15.27 -6.26
C VAL A 274 -9.41 16.49 -5.42
N GLY A 275 -8.50 16.85 -4.51
CA GLY A 275 -8.67 17.98 -3.60
C GLY A 275 -9.72 17.75 -2.53
N THR A 276 -10.00 16.51 -2.14
CA THR A 276 -10.90 16.20 -1.02
C THR A 276 -10.43 16.90 0.24
N LYS A 277 -11.33 17.68 0.85
CA LYS A 277 -11.13 18.36 2.13
C LYS A 277 -11.73 17.51 3.25
N MET A 278 -11.00 17.37 4.36
CA MET A 278 -11.50 16.66 5.54
C MET A 278 -12.30 17.58 6.45
N ILE A 279 -13.35 17.04 7.05
CA ILE A 279 -14.14 17.68 8.11
C ILE A 279 -14.12 16.76 9.32
N ASP A 280 -13.71 17.31 10.47
CA ASP A 280 -13.79 16.67 11.78
C ASP A 280 -14.31 17.67 12.83
N SER A 281 -14.37 17.30 14.11
CA SER A 281 -14.95 18.16 15.15
C SER A 281 -14.14 19.43 15.45
N ALA A 282 -12.92 19.53 14.93
CA ALA A 282 -12.08 20.72 15.03
C ALA A 282 -12.19 21.64 13.80
N THR A 283 -12.91 21.22 12.75
CA THR A 283 -13.07 22.01 11.53
C THR A 283 -13.99 23.21 11.77
N GLU A 284 -13.52 24.39 11.42
CA GLU A 284 -14.26 25.64 11.50
C GLU A 284 -14.92 26.03 10.17
N GLY A 285 -15.94 26.89 10.21
CA GLY A 285 -16.57 27.48 9.01
C GLY A 285 -17.63 26.61 8.32
N ILE A 286 -17.94 25.43 8.86
CA ILE A 286 -19.02 24.56 8.40
C ILE A 286 -20.14 24.57 9.47
N ALA A 287 -21.38 24.69 9.02
CA ALA A 287 -22.54 24.67 9.94
C ALA A 287 -22.81 23.24 10.42
N ILE A 288 -22.41 22.93 11.64
CA ILE A 288 -22.57 21.62 12.29
C ILE A 288 -23.33 21.79 13.62
N GLU A 289 -24.41 21.03 13.77
CA GLU A 289 -25.13 20.80 14.99
C GLU A 289 -24.92 19.35 15.43
N ALA A 290 -24.06 19.11 16.42
CA ALA A 290 -23.69 17.75 16.82
C ALA A 290 -24.85 16.94 17.46
N GLY A 291 -25.93 17.58 17.89
CA GLY A 291 -27.07 16.91 18.53
C GLY A 291 -26.62 16.07 19.74
N ALA A 292 -26.96 14.80 19.74
CA ALA A 292 -26.54 13.84 20.78
C ALA A 292 -25.12 13.24 20.56
N PHE A 293 -24.42 13.62 19.49
CA PHE A 293 -23.07 13.12 19.17
C PHE A 293 -21.99 14.02 19.79
N THR A 294 -22.04 14.21 21.12
CA THR A 294 -21.19 15.17 21.84
C THR A 294 -19.98 14.60 22.52
N LYS A 295 -19.81 13.30 22.48
CA LYS A 295 -18.64 12.60 23.04
C LYS A 295 -17.52 12.45 22.01
N VAL A 296 -16.33 12.13 22.51
CA VAL A 296 -15.16 11.76 21.70
C VAL A 296 -14.82 10.31 21.98
N ASP A 297 -14.68 9.54 20.91
CA ASP A 297 -14.19 8.17 20.95
C ASP A 297 -12.64 8.19 20.94
N GLY A 298 -12.04 7.79 22.05
CA GLY A 298 -10.58 7.73 22.23
C GLY A 298 -9.99 6.35 21.99
N GLU A 299 -10.77 5.38 21.50
CA GLU A 299 -10.26 4.03 21.29
C GLU A 299 -9.33 3.93 20.08
N ILE A 300 -8.27 3.12 20.24
CA ILE A 300 -7.26 2.89 19.22
C ILE A 300 -7.80 1.90 18.19
N GLN A 301 -7.57 2.15 16.89
CA GLN A 301 -7.89 1.22 15.83
C GLN A 301 -7.03 -0.05 15.93
N ARG A 302 -7.59 -1.17 15.48
CA ARG A 302 -6.86 -2.43 15.38
C ARG A 302 -5.64 -2.24 14.48
N PHE A 303 -4.53 -2.87 14.84
CA PHE A 303 -3.23 -2.79 14.15
C PHE A 303 -2.54 -1.42 14.17
N SER A 304 -3.04 -0.44 14.95
CA SER A 304 -2.34 0.84 15.06
C SER A 304 -0.95 0.66 15.66
N THR A 305 0.07 0.90 14.84
CA THR A 305 1.47 0.87 15.29
C THR A 305 1.83 2.13 16.08
N LYS A 306 1.10 3.22 15.86
CA LYS A 306 1.31 4.51 16.53
C LYS A 306 0.76 4.54 17.95
N MET A 307 -0.07 3.55 18.35
CA MET A 307 -0.72 3.44 19.67
C MET A 307 -1.51 4.71 20.06
N LEU A 308 -2.04 5.42 19.08
CA LEU A 308 -2.87 6.61 19.22
C LEU A 308 -4.12 6.49 18.34
N PRO A 309 -5.26 7.12 18.75
CA PRO A 309 -6.42 7.20 17.89
C PRO A 309 -6.11 7.91 16.57
N SER A 310 -6.47 7.30 15.44
CA SER A 310 -6.22 7.88 14.12
C SER A 310 -7.11 9.09 13.81
N PHE A 311 -8.24 9.20 14.51
CA PHE A 311 -9.22 10.30 14.38
C PHE A 311 -9.59 10.84 15.77
N PRO A 312 -8.71 11.64 16.41
CA PRO A 312 -8.96 12.15 17.76
C PRO A 312 -10.09 13.18 17.82
N ASN A 313 -10.33 13.91 16.72
CA ASN A 313 -11.41 14.88 16.60
C ASN A 313 -12.61 14.21 15.90
N ASN A 314 -13.47 13.57 16.68
CA ASN A 314 -14.61 12.82 16.16
C ASN A 314 -15.88 13.19 16.92
N TRP A 315 -17.02 12.66 16.47
CA TRP A 315 -18.30 12.80 17.14
C TRP A 315 -18.85 11.42 17.51
N MET A 316 -19.16 11.22 18.79
CA MET A 316 -19.70 9.96 19.27
C MET A 316 -21.03 10.17 20.00
N HIS A 317 -22.02 9.37 19.60
CA HIS A 317 -23.23 9.09 20.37
C HIS A 317 -22.94 7.95 21.34
N ASP A 318 -23.28 8.09 22.63
CA ASP A 318 -23.01 7.08 23.67
C ASP A 318 -24.26 6.48 24.35
N GLY A 319 -25.44 6.83 23.82
CA GLY A 319 -26.71 6.41 24.36
C GLY A 319 -27.19 7.21 25.58
N ALA A 320 -26.37 8.09 26.14
CA ALA A 320 -26.72 8.88 27.35
C ALA A 320 -27.16 10.33 27.04
N ALA A 321 -26.78 10.84 25.84
CA ALA A 321 -26.97 12.25 25.46
C ALA A 321 -28.36 12.57 24.85
N GLY A 322 -29.28 11.60 24.81
CA GLY A 322 -30.58 11.74 24.13
C GLY A 322 -30.51 11.29 22.65
N ASN A 323 -31.51 11.69 21.86
CA ASN A 323 -31.68 11.20 20.47
C ASN A 323 -31.66 12.32 19.42
N ASP A 324 -31.16 13.53 19.79
CA ASP A 324 -31.06 14.62 18.83
C ASP A 324 -30.07 14.29 17.70
N SER A 325 -30.52 14.53 16.47
CA SER A 325 -29.71 14.21 15.27
C SER A 325 -28.48 15.10 15.18
N PHE A 326 -27.36 14.51 14.69
CA PHE A 326 -26.28 15.28 14.10
C PHE A 326 -26.75 15.88 12.77
N LYS A 327 -26.50 17.18 12.55
CA LYS A 327 -26.82 17.87 11.30
C LYS A 327 -25.63 18.66 10.80
N MET A 328 -25.43 18.62 9.49
CA MET A 328 -24.39 19.38 8.79
C MET A 328 -24.95 19.95 7.50
N THR A 329 -24.76 21.27 7.28
CA THR A 329 -25.06 21.90 5.99
C THR A 329 -23.80 22.22 5.25
N LEU A 330 -23.66 21.71 4.01
CA LEU A 330 -22.44 21.75 3.24
C LEU A 330 -22.71 21.92 1.75
N ASN A 331 -21.96 22.82 1.09
CA ASN A 331 -21.95 22.91 -0.37
C ASN A 331 -20.90 21.94 -0.92
N CYS A 332 -21.33 20.89 -1.61
CA CYS A 332 -20.43 19.88 -2.15
C CYS A 332 -21.03 19.16 -3.37
N LYS A 333 -20.19 18.51 -4.16
CA LYS A 333 -20.61 17.55 -5.22
C LYS A 333 -20.36 16.09 -4.82
N ASN A 334 -19.36 15.83 -3.97
CA ASN A 334 -19.12 14.49 -3.43
C ASN A 334 -18.94 14.58 -1.91
N LEU A 335 -19.48 13.62 -1.20
CA LEU A 335 -19.33 13.49 0.24
C LEU A 335 -19.07 12.04 0.63
N LEU A 336 -17.94 11.82 1.25
CA LEU A 336 -17.58 10.57 1.92
C LEU A 336 -17.74 10.73 3.42
N MET A 337 -18.17 9.68 4.11
CA MET A 337 -18.23 9.63 5.57
C MET A 337 -17.37 8.46 6.06
N ASN A 338 -16.47 8.74 6.98
CA ASN A 338 -15.73 7.74 7.74
C ASN A 338 -16.40 7.54 9.10
N TYR A 339 -16.80 6.30 9.41
CA TYR A 339 -17.41 5.94 10.67
C TYR A 339 -16.75 4.70 11.27
N LYS A 340 -16.94 4.50 12.57
CA LYS A 340 -16.41 3.34 13.29
C LYS A 340 -17.32 2.13 13.18
N THR A 341 -16.71 0.96 12.97
CA THR A 341 -17.26 -0.29 13.49
C THR A 341 -16.41 -0.76 14.67
N GLY A 342 -17.04 -1.20 15.75
CA GLY A 342 -16.35 -1.57 16.98
C GLY A 342 -17.01 -2.71 17.73
N SER A 343 -16.23 -3.35 18.63
CA SER A 343 -16.77 -4.32 19.57
C SER A 343 -17.46 -3.61 20.73
N GLY A 344 -18.56 -4.16 21.22
CA GLY A 344 -19.33 -3.61 22.34
C GLY A 344 -20.72 -3.15 21.94
N ALA A 345 -21.22 -2.12 22.63
CA ALA A 345 -22.60 -1.66 22.51
C ALA A 345 -22.81 -0.66 21.34
N PHE A 346 -22.17 -0.89 20.20
CA PHE A 346 -22.42 -0.10 19.00
C PHE A 346 -23.70 -0.54 18.29
N GLY A 347 -24.42 0.44 17.75
CA GLY A 347 -25.70 0.25 17.07
C GLY A 347 -25.69 0.74 15.62
N THR A 348 -26.88 0.80 15.04
CA THR A 348 -27.12 1.30 13.69
C THR A 348 -27.53 2.77 13.72
N ALA A 349 -26.93 3.57 12.83
CA ALA A 349 -27.37 4.94 12.56
C ALA A 349 -27.93 5.04 11.14
N GLU A 350 -28.99 5.85 10.99
CA GLU A 350 -29.59 6.23 9.73
C GLU A 350 -28.99 7.55 9.25
N VAL A 351 -28.60 7.60 7.97
CA VAL A 351 -28.07 8.81 7.32
C VAL A 351 -29.04 9.32 6.28
N TYR A 352 -29.43 10.56 6.42
CA TYR A 352 -30.33 11.28 5.52
C TYR A 352 -29.54 12.38 4.79
N VAL A 353 -29.82 12.54 3.50
CA VAL A 353 -29.37 13.69 2.70
C VAL A 353 -30.60 14.34 2.13
N ASP A 354 -30.76 15.65 2.41
CA ASP A 354 -31.92 16.46 1.99
C ASP A 354 -33.29 15.83 2.39
N GLY A 355 -33.32 15.29 3.60
CA GLY A 355 -34.51 14.63 4.16
C GLY A 355 -34.80 13.22 3.63
N LYS A 356 -33.96 12.67 2.73
CA LYS A 356 -34.10 11.32 2.18
C LYS A 356 -33.10 10.36 2.84
N LEU A 357 -33.58 9.23 3.34
CA LEU A 357 -32.73 8.14 3.83
C LEU A 357 -31.85 7.61 2.70
N VAL A 358 -30.52 7.68 2.88
CA VAL A 358 -29.54 7.20 1.90
C VAL A 358 -28.74 5.99 2.38
N LYS A 359 -28.55 5.84 3.72
CA LYS A 359 -27.79 4.73 4.31
C LYS A 359 -28.31 4.35 5.69
N ASP A 360 -28.27 3.05 5.97
CA ASP A 360 -28.29 2.48 7.31
C ASP A 360 -26.89 1.94 7.59
N LEU A 361 -26.22 2.47 8.61
CA LEU A 361 -24.84 2.18 8.93
C LEU A 361 -24.73 1.42 10.24
N ASN A 362 -24.36 0.15 10.18
CA ASN A 362 -24.13 -0.64 11.36
C ASN A 362 -22.75 -0.35 11.95
N GLY A 363 -22.70 0.21 13.16
CA GLY A 363 -21.46 0.44 13.92
C GLY A 363 -20.95 -0.78 14.69
N ALA A 364 -21.73 -1.85 14.80
CA ALA A 364 -21.29 -3.08 15.48
C ALA A 364 -20.28 -3.87 14.64
N GLY A 365 -19.19 -4.32 15.28
CA GLY A 365 -18.13 -5.09 14.62
C GLY A 365 -17.29 -5.90 15.62
N GLY A 366 -16.38 -6.73 15.13
CA GLY A 366 -15.51 -7.54 15.96
C GLY A 366 -14.32 -6.80 16.56
N TRP A 367 -13.95 -5.66 16.00
CA TRP A 367 -12.84 -4.80 16.40
C TRP A 367 -13.00 -3.38 15.85
N ASN A 368 -12.22 -2.45 16.40
CA ASN A 368 -12.26 -1.05 16.00
C ASN A 368 -11.65 -0.83 14.61
N ASN A 369 -12.48 -0.51 13.64
CA ASN A 369 -12.10 -0.20 12.27
C ASN A 369 -12.73 1.10 11.79
N SER A 370 -12.06 1.73 10.82
CA SER A 370 -12.63 2.81 10.01
C SER A 370 -13.33 2.23 8.78
N ASN A 371 -14.56 2.68 8.53
CA ASN A 371 -15.33 2.31 7.36
C ASN A 371 -15.77 3.56 6.60
N VAL A 372 -15.63 3.54 5.27
CA VAL A 372 -15.98 4.67 4.43
C VAL A 372 -17.19 4.35 3.58
N VAL A 373 -18.13 5.29 3.53
CA VAL A 373 -19.30 5.24 2.65
C VAL A 373 -19.39 6.52 1.82
N LEU A 374 -19.87 6.38 0.60
CA LEU A 374 -20.20 7.49 -0.28
C LEU A 374 -21.65 7.89 -0.06
N LEU A 375 -21.88 9.13 0.37
CA LEU A 375 -23.19 9.70 0.69
C LEU A 375 -23.75 10.55 -0.46
N ILE A 376 -22.90 11.36 -1.09
CA ILE A 376 -23.25 12.25 -2.21
C ILE A 376 -22.27 12.01 -3.35
N ASP A 377 -22.79 11.88 -4.58
CA ASP A 377 -22.01 11.64 -5.79
C ASP A 377 -22.69 12.38 -6.97
N GLU A 378 -22.45 13.68 -7.06
CA GLU A 378 -23.07 14.56 -8.03
C GLU A 378 -22.04 15.18 -8.97
N LYS A 379 -22.50 15.73 -10.09
CA LYS A 379 -21.62 16.33 -11.10
C LYS A 379 -21.22 17.76 -10.74
N GLU A 380 -22.13 18.48 -10.10
CA GLU A 380 -22.00 19.89 -9.72
C GLU A 380 -22.23 20.04 -8.22
N ALA A 381 -21.56 21.00 -7.62
CA ALA A 381 -21.74 21.28 -6.21
C ALA A 381 -23.09 21.93 -5.95
N ALA A 382 -23.77 21.48 -4.91
CA ALA A 382 -25.01 22.04 -4.38
C ALA A 382 -24.98 22.08 -2.87
N GLU A 383 -25.81 22.90 -2.25
CA GLU A 383 -26.02 22.89 -0.81
C GLU A 383 -26.85 21.67 -0.42
N HIS A 384 -26.32 20.88 0.52
CA HIS A 384 -26.95 19.69 1.06
C HIS A 384 -27.05 19.75 2.57
N VAL A 385 -28.14 19.20 3.10
CA VAL A 385 -28.32 18.95 4.52
C VAL A 385 -28.14 17.48 4.80
N VAL A 386 -27.09 17.15 5.56
CA VAL A 386 -26.81 15.78 6.04
C VAL A 386 -27.31 15.67 7.46
N GLU A 387 -28.18 14.69 7.73
CA GLU A 387 -28.70 14.39 9.06
C GLU A 387 -28.34 12.92 9.41
N ILE A 388 -27.82 12.72 10.64
CA ILE A 388 -27.46 11.37 11.14
C ILE A 388 -28.13 11.21 12.49
N ARG A 389 -28.86 10.11 12.69
CA ARG A 389 -29.52 9.76 13.94
C ARG A 389 -29.42 8.26 14.19
N MET A 390 -29.57 7.88 15.44
CA MET A 390 -29.69 6.46 15.75
C MET A 390 -30.99 5.90 15.17
N ALA A 391 -30.90 4.67 14.64
CA ALA A 391 -32.08 3.95 14.13
C ALA A 391 -33.06 3.65 15.28
N GLU A 392 -34.35 3.48 14.95
CA GLU A 392 -35.39 3.14 15.93
C GLU A 392 -35.03 1.91 16.76
N GLY A 393 -35.06 2.01 18.08
CA GLY A 393 -34.68 0.96 19.01
C GLY A 393 -33.18 0.78 19.20
N GLN A 394 -32.35 1.69 18.67
CA GLN A 394 -30.88 1.73 18.84
C GLN A 394 -30.40 2.96 19.63
N GLU A 395 -31.29 3.75 20.19
CA GLU A 395 -31.02 5.04 20.82
C GLU A 395 -30.13 4.90 22.07
N ASP A 396 -30.09 3.70 22.67
CA ASP A 396 -29.23 3.35 23.81
C ASP A 396 -27.84 2.89 23.41
N LYS A 397 -27.52 2.80 22.11
CA LYS A 397 -26.25 2.29 21.58
C LYS A 397 -25.26 3.42 21.24
N ALA A 398 -24.00 3.06 21.14
CA ALA A 398 -22.95 3.95 20.66
C ALA A 398 -22.88 3.96 19.12
N PHE A 399 -22.49 5.12 18.58
CA PHE A 399 -22.09 5.25 17.17
C PHE A 399 -21.08 6.40 17.05
N THR A 400 -20.00 6.18 16.28
CA THR A 400 -18.93 7.18 16.11
C THR A 400 -18.79 7.59 14.65
N ILE A 401 -18.91 8.89 14.41
CA ILE A 401 -18.56 9.56 13.15
C ILE A 401 -17.11 10.03 13.29
N TYR A 402 -16.19 9.44 12.53
CA TYR A 402 -14.77 9.79 12.61
C TYR A 402 -14.45 11.08 11.87
N ALA A 403 -14.90 11.20 10.63
CA ALA A 403 -14.67 12.36 9.78
C ALA A 403 -15.54 12.31 8.53
N PHE A 404 -15.62 13.42 7.81
CA PHE A 404 -16.13 13.46 6.44
C PHE A 404 -15.01 13.89 5.49
N GLY A 405 -15.18 13.57 4.19
CA GLY A 405 -14.37 14.09 3.11
C GLY A 405 -15.25 14.60 2.00
N TYR A 406 -15.02 15.81 1.52
CA TYR A 406 -15.87 16.41 0.48
C TYR A 406 -15.07 17.08 -0.62
N THR A 407 -15.69 17.20 -1.80
CA THR A 407 -15.21 18.04 -2.90
C THR A 407 -16.29 19.03 -3.33
N GLU A 408 -15.85 20.21 -3.77
CA GLU A 408 -16.69 21.28 -4.33
C GLU A 408 -16.76 21.21 -5.86
#